data_6e06605bc1a88dad6189ede245fa2aa6
#
_entry.id   6e06605bc1a88dad6189ede245fa2aa6
#
_cell.length_a   1.000
_cell.length_b   1.000
_cell.length_c   1.000
_cell.angle_alpha   90.00
_cell.angle_beta   90.00
_cell.angle_gamma   90.00
#
_symmetry.space_group_name_H-M   'P 1'
#
loop_
_entity.id
_entity.type
_entity.pdbx_description
1 polymer ?
#
loop_
_entity_poly.entity_id
_entity_poly.type
_entity_poly.pdbx_seq_one_letter_code
_entity_poly.pdbx_strand_id
1 'polypeptide(L)'
;MTAPFDPAAVSSLAQQIAEHVGPLDGVPAAHLQLWLPDLTAPPAWTVAAVDGATVTRLLLRRLNSGTHWDGCEVLNLYRVPGVVPEALVLDNADRILRDSAATDIRSCRLEVAPRYGVIATRASGVLHSGDRVVRSQFHHYVVNTNAGGALIEQAIVIGAEMLSALDSEVNELTENLYRSLLTSIDRAPQRRQA
;
A
#
# COMPACT_ATOMS: atom_id res chain seq x y z
N MET A 1 -14.60 -0.69 -28.19
CA MET A 1 -14.49 -2.01 -27.55
C MET A 1 -13.24 -1.94 -26.69
N THR A 2 -13.39 -1.77 -25.39
CA THR A 2 -12.30 -1.82 -24.42
C THR A 2 -11.96 -3.30 -24.20
N ALA A 3 -10.69 -3.67 -24.32
CA ALA A 3 -10.25 -5.03 -23.98
C ALA A 3 -10.63 -5.35 -22.53
N PRO A 4 -11.03 -6.59 -22.21
CA PRO A 4 -11.30 -6.98 -20.84
C PRO A 4 -10.02 -6.77 -20.00
N PHE A 5 -10.18 -6.24 -18.78
CA PHE A 5 -9.09 -6.10 -17.83
C PHE A 5 -8.51 -7.48 -17.51
N ASP A 6 -7.22 -7.68 -17.83
CA ASP A 6 -6.49 -8.90 -17.48
C ASP A 6 -5.63 -8.63 -16.22
N PRO A 7 -6.03 -9.10 -15.05
CA PRO A 7 -5.28 -8.89 -13.81
C PRO A 7 -3.88 -9.56 -13.84
N ALA A 8 -3.66 -10.55 -14.70
CA ALA A 8 -2.35 -11.19 -14.85
C ALA A 8 -1.34 -10.32 -15.63
N ALA A 9 -1.83 -9.32 -16.38
CA ALA A 9 -1.00 -8.39 -17.13
C ALA A 9 -0.57 -7.15 -16.30
N VAL A 10 -1.04 -7.03 -15.05
CA VAL A 10 -0.75 -5.88 -14.19
C VAL A 10 0.43 -6.18 -13.29
N SER A 11 1.50 -5.43 -13.43
CA SER A 11 2.70 -5.56 -12.61
C SER A 11 2.62 -4.63 -11.39
N SER A 12 2.92 -5.16 -10.20
CA SER A 12 3.06 -4.35 -8.98
C SER A 12 4.51 -3.93 -8.74
N LEU A 13 4.72 -2.94 -7.87
CA LEU A 13 6.07 -2.59 -7.42
C LEU A 13 6.74 -3.80 -6.72
N ALA A 14 5.99 -4.57 -5.92
CA ALA A 14 6.50 -5.78 -5.28
C ALA A 14 7.05 -6.79 -6.29
N GLN A 15 6.38 -6.97 -7.42
CA GLN A 15 6.86 -7.84 -8.49
C GLN A 15 8.17 -7.32 -9.09
N GLN A 16 8.27 -6.02 -9.37
CA GLN A 16 9.50 -5.41 -9.91
C GLN A 16 10.67 -5.53 -8.93
N ILE A 17 10.41 -5.35 -7.64
CA ILE A 17 11.42 -5.56 -6.60
C ILE A 17 11.83 -7.04 -6.55
N ALA A 18 10.88 -7.98 -6.59
CA ALA A 18 11.17 -9.41 -6.58
C ALA A 18 12.02 -9.86 -7.77
N GLU A 19 11.80 -9.30 -8.95
CA GLU A 19 12.62 -9.54 -10.14
C GLU A 19 14.06 -9.05 -9.98
N HIS A 20 14.28 -7.99 -9.17
CA HIS A 20 15.59 -7.38 -8.97
C HIS A 20 16.40 -8.02 -7.83
N VAL A 21 15.75 -8.28 -6.66
CA VAL A 21 16.46 -8.73 -5.45
C VAL A 21 16.15 -10.17 -5.04
N GLY A 22 15.26 -10.85 -5.76
CA GLY A 22 14.78 -12.19 -5.43
C GLY A 22 13.40 -12.19 -4.77
N PRO A 23 12.84 -13.39 -4.51
CA PRO A 23 11.48 -13.54 -3.99
C PRO A 23 11.24 -12.77 -2.69
N LEU A 24 10.07 -12.14 -2.59
CA LEU A 24 9.64 -11.43 -1.40
C LEU A 24 8.84 -12.38 -0.49
N ASP A 25 9.10 -12.33 0.81
CA ASP A 25 8.32 -13.09 1.80
C ASP A 25 7.19 -12.21 2.34
N GLY A 26 5.95 -12.58 2.05
CA GLY A 26 4.77 -11.91 2.59
C GLY A 26 4.70 -12.04 4.11
N VAL A 27 4.36 -10.96 4.80
CA VAL A 27 4.15 -10.95 6.25
C VAL A 27 2.70 -11.32 6.55
N PRO A 28 2.44 -12.44 7.27
CA PRO A 28 1.09 -12.83 7.64
C PRO A 28 0.37 -11.79 8.49
N ALA A 29 -0.95 -11.69 8.36
CA ALA A 29 -1.80 -10.78 9.14
C ALA A 29 -1.59 -10.89 10.67
N ALA A 30 -1.34 -12.10 11.18
CA ALA A 30 -1.06 -12.33 12.60
C ALA A 30 0.21 -11.61 13.11
N HIS A 31 1.12 -11.23 12.22
CA HIS A 31 2.35 -10.52 12.56
C HIS A 31 2.25 -9.01 12.34
N LEU A 32 1.12 -8.49 11.87
CA LEU A 32 0.95 -7.07 11.54
C LEU A 32 1.39 -6.15 12.68
N GLN A 33 0.92 -6.40 13.92
CA GLN A 33 1.24 -5.57 15.09
C GLN A 33 2.71 -5.65 15.53
N LEU A 34 3.43 -6.69 15.13
CA LEU A 34 4.88 -6.78 15.37
C LEU A 34 5.67 -5.88 14.42
N TRP A 35 5.15 -5.67 13.22
CA TRP A 35 5.76 -4.87 12.16
C TRP A 35 5.33 -3.42 12.22
N LEU A 36 4.05 -3.19 12.44
CA LEU A 36 3.41 -1.89 12.49
C LEU A 36 2.65 -1.75 13.82
N PRO A 37 3.37 -1.45 14.90
CA PRO A 37 2.75 -1.28 16.21
C PRO A 37 1.80 -0.08 16.20
N ASP A 38 0.70 -0.21 16.94
CA ASP A 38 -0.30 0.86 17.09
C ASP A 38 -1.02 1.26 15.78
N LEU A 39 -0.90 0.41 14.73
CA LEU A 39 -1.62 0.64 13.48
C LEU A 39 -3.12 0.47 13.71
N THR A 40 -3.85 1.55 13.57
CA THR A 40 -5.31 1.62 13.73
C THR A 40 -6.00 1.88 12.40
N ALA A 41 -7.30 1.71 12.39
CA ALA A 41 -8.18 2.13 11.30
C ALA A 41 -9.21 3.12 11.84
N PRO A 42 -9.73 4.03 11.00
CA PRO A 42 -10.86 4.87 11.39
C PRO A 42 -12.07 4.00 11.82
N PRO A 43 -12.88 4.43 12.79
CA PRO A 43 -13.91 3.59 13.42
C PRO A 43 -14.93 2.99 12.45
N ALA A 44 -15.15 3.63 11.32
CA ALA A 44 -16.13 3.20 10.33
C ALA A 44 -15.55 2.21 9.29
N TRP A 45 -14.24 1.90 9.38
CA TRP A 45 -13.59 0.90 8.52
C TRP A 45 -13.53 -0.44 9.26
N THR A 46 -13.99 -1.49 8.59
CA THR A 46 -14.05 -2.83 9.16
C THR A 46 -13.02 -3.75 8.53
N VAL A 47 -12.33 -4.54 9.36
CA VAL A 47 -11.43 -5.58 8.87
C VAL A 47 -12.23 -6.68 8.19
N ALA A 48 -11.89 -6.98 6.94
CA ALA A 48 -12.44 -8.12 6.22
C ALA A 48 -11.48 -9.31 6.28
N ALA A 49 -12.05 -10.51 6.48
CA ALA A 49 -11.28 -11.74 6.33
C ALA A 49 -11.06 -12.02 4.84
N VAL A 50 -9.84 -12.41 4.49
CA VAL A 50 -9.48 -12.83 3.12
C VAL A 50 -8.87 -14.22 3.22
N ASP A 51 -9.62 -15.22 2.78
CA ASP A 51 -9.14 -16.60 2.76
C ASP A 51 -8.08 -16.80 1.67
N GLY A 52 -6.95 -17.39 2.06
CA GLY A 52 -5.90 -17.80 1.10
C GLY A 52 -5.11 -16.67 0.46
N ALA A 53 -5.29 -15.42 0.88
CA ALA A 53 -4.63 -14.28 0.29
C ALA A 53 -3.29 -13.92 0.95
N THR A 54 -2.39 -13.39 0.16
CA THR A 54 -1.13 -12.79 0.58
C THR A 54 -1.31 -11.39 1.21
N VAL A 55 -2.55 -10.94 1.39
CA VAL A 55 -2.90 -9.63 1.94
C VAL A 55 -2.68 -9.62 3.45
N THR A 56 -1.91 -8.67 3.95
CA THR A 56 -1.65 -8.53 5.39
C THR A 56 -2.85 -7.91 6.13
N ARG A 57 -3.54 -6.93 5.51
CA ARG A 57 -4.79 -6.34 6.02
C ARG A 57 -5.68 -5.91 4.87
N LEU A 58 -6.98 -6.20 5.00
CA LEU A 58 -8.04 -5.65 4.16
C LEU A 58 -9.05 -4.91 5.03
N LEU A 59 -9.29 -3.63 4.74
CA LEU A 59 -10.35 -2.84 5.35
C LEU A 59 -11.39 -2.47 4.32
N LEU A 60 -12.64 -2.52 4.73
CA LEU A 60 -13.78 -2.09 3.92
C LEU A 60 -14.56 -0.98 4.62
N ARG A 61 -14.98 0.01 3.86
CA ARG A 61 -15.81 1.12 4.29
C ARG A 61 -17.16 1.05 3.58
N ARG A 62 -18.25 1.10 4.36
CA ARG A 62 -19.61 1.19 3.86
C ARG A 62 -20.30 2.37 4.55
N LEU A 63 -20.79 3.33 3.76
CA LEU A 63 -21.56 4.46 4.27
C LEU A 63 -23.04 4.16 4.36
N ASN A 64 -23.51 3.30 3.48
CA ASN A 64 -24.92 2.92 3.38
C ASN A 64 -25.10 1.42 3.59
N SER A 65 -26.31 0.99 3.94
CA SER A 65 -26.71 -0.42 4.06
C SER A 65 -26.74 -1.20 2.73
N GLY A 66 -26.14 -0.64 1.68
CA GLY A 66 -26.02 -1.26 0.37
C GLY A 66 -25.09 -2.48 0.36
N THR A 67 -25.16 -3.27 -0.71
CA THR A 67 -24.32 -4.45 -0.92
C THR A 67 -22.90 -4.12 -1.35
N HIS A 68 -22.63 -2.86 -1.69
CA HIS A 68 -21.33 -2.40 -2.21
C HIS A 68 -20.52 -1.68 -1.14
N TRP A 69 -19.20 -1.78 -1.26
CA TRP A 69 -18.28 -0.97 -0.47
C TRP A 69 -18.06 0.39 -1.17
N ASP A 70 -17.83 1.43 -0.36
CA ASP A 70 -17.58 2.81 -0.81
C ASP A 70 -16.09 3.13 -0.78
N GLY A 71 -15.34 2.42 0.07
CA GLY A 71 -13.89 2.47 0.18
C GLY A 71 -13.30 1.13 0.55
N CYS A 72 -12.08 0.89 0.07
CA CYS A 72 -11.30 -0.31 0.37
C CYS A 72 -9.85 0.10 0.62
N GLU A 73 -9.23 -0.45 1.68
CA GLU A 73 -7.78 -0.42 1.86
C GLU A 73 -7.24 -1.84 1.78
N VAL A 74 -6.19 -2.03 0.99
CA VAL A 74 -5.37 -3.25 0.95
C VAL A 74 -3.98 -2.88 1.44
N LEU A 75 -3.49 -3.57 2.46
CA LEU A 75 -2.15 -3.41 2.99
C LEU A 75 -1.38 -4.71 2.83
N ASN A 76 -0.25 -4.64 2.15
CA ASN A 76 0.70 -5.74 2.00
C ASN A 76 2.03 -5.37 2.63
N LEU A 77 2.61 -6.30 3.37
CA LEU A 77 3.94 -6.19 3.94
C LEU A 77 4.79 -7.35 3.45
N TYR A 78 6.04 -7.02 3.09
CA TYR A 78 7.01 -8.02 2.62
C TYR A 78 8.35 -7.83 3.29
N ARG A 79 9.03 -8.95 3.55
CA ARG A 79 10.47 -8.95 3.78
C ARG A 79 11.16 -8.95 2.43
N VAL A 80 12.20 -8.13 2.33
CA VAL A 80 12.98 -7.95 1.11
C VAL A 80 14.38 -8.51 1.35
N PRO A 81 14.85 -9.49 0.55
CA PRO A 81 16.12 -10.17 0.82
C PRO A 81 17.37 -9.34 0.49
N GLY A 82 17.21 -8.23 -0.23
CA GLY A 82 18.31 -7.38 -0.70
C GLY A 82 18.04 -5.90 -0.54
N VAL A 83 18.99 -5.09 -0.99
CA VAL A 83 18.87 -3.63 -1.03
C VAL A 83 18.14 -3.23 -2.31
N VAL A 84 17.06 -2.49 -2.18
CA VAL A 84 16.26 -1.99 -3.30
C VAL A 84 16.80 -0.64 -3.75
N PRO A 85 17.18 -0.48 -5.02
CA PRO A 85 17.60 0.81 -5.56
C PRO A 85 16.46 1.84 -5.52
N GLU A 86 16.77 3.07 -5.13
CA GLU A 86 15.77 4.14 -5.11
C GLU A 86 15.13 4.38 -6.48
N ALA A 87 15.93 4.38 -7.55
CA ALA A 87 15.44 4.55 -8.91
C ALA A 87 14.39 3.51 -9.28
N LEU A 88 14.58 2.23 -8.89
CA LEU A 88 13.61 1.17 -9.13
C LEU A 88 12.25 1.49 -8.50
N VAL A 89 12.25 2.03 -7.28
CA VAL A 89 11.01 2.40 -6.57
C VAL A 89 10.32 3.59 -7.25
N LEU A 90 11.10 4.63 -7.57
CA LEU A 90 10.56 5.85 -8.17
C LEU A 90 9.98 5.60 -9.57
N ASP A 91 10.67 4.81 -10.39
CA ASP A 91 10.30 4.54 -11.78
C ASP A 91 9.08 3.59 -11.89
N ASN A 92 8.77 2.85 -10.83
CA ASN A 92 7.68 1.87 -10.81
C ASN A 92 6.56 2.17 -9.80
N ALA A 93 6.59 3.32 -9.12
CA ALA A 93 5.59 3.68 -8.12
C ALA A 93 4.16 3.74 -8.67
N ASP A 94 3.99 4.09 -9.94
CA ASP A 94 2.70 4.20 -10.62
C ASP A 94 2.44 3.07 -11.63
N ARG A 95 3.29 2.03 -11.64
CA ARG A 95 3.25 0.96 -12.63
C ARG A 95 1.89 0.27 -12.71
N ILE A 96 1.34 -0.09 -11.56
CA ILE A 96 0.02 -0.72 -11.47
C ILE A 96 -1.09 0.15 -12.11
N LEU A 97 -1.01 1.47 -11.96
CA LEU A 97 -1.96 2.40 -12.56
C LEU A 97 -1.80 2.47 -14.07
N ARG A 98 -0.57 2.51 -14.57
CA ARG A 98 -0.27 2.53 -16.02
C ARG A 98 -0.73 1.24 -16.69
N ASP A 99 -0.40 0.09 -16.09
CA ASP A 99 -0.76 -1.23 -16.61
C ASP A 99 -2.28 -1.46 -16.56
N SER A 100 -2.98 -0.81 -15.61
CA SER A 100 -4.44 -0.83 -15.50
C SER A 100 -5.15 0.21 -16.37
N ALA A 101 -4.43 0.91 -17.26
CA ALA A 101 -4.96 1.98 -18.11
C ALA A 101 -5.70 3.09 -17.31
N ALA A 102 -5.21 3.41 -16.12
CA ALA A 102 -5.74 4.52 -15.33
C ALA A 102 -5.55 5.86 -16.04
N THR A 103 -6.44 6.79 -15.79
CA THR A 103 -6.33 8.19 -16.21
C THR A 103 -5.89 9.07 -15.04
N ASP A 104 -5.50 10.33 -15.32
CA ASP A 104 -5.08 11.31 -14.31
C ASP A 104 -4.00 10.79 -13.35
N ILE A 105 -3.08 9.99 -13.88
CA ILE A 105 -1.99 9.41 -13.08
C ILE A 105 -1.07 10.52 -12.58
N ARG A 106 -0.82 10.50 -11.28
CA ARG A 106 0.14 11.36 -10.60
C ARG A 106 1.01 10.50 -9.70
N SER A 107 2.32 10.72 -9.76
CA SER A 107 3.28 10.06 -8.90
C SER A 107 4.24 11.07 -8.29
N CYS A 108 4.61 10.89 -7.04
CA CYS A 108 5.59 11.73 -6.37
C CYS A 108 6.35 10.95 -5.29
N ARG A 109 7.58 11.39 -5.05
CA ARG A 109 8.32 11.01 -3.85
C ARG A 109 7.69 11.69 -2.63
N LEU A 110 7.60 10.96 -1.52
CA LEU A 110 7.23 11.51 -0.22
C LEU A 110 8.51 11.85 0.56
N GLU A 111 8.48 12.98 1.25
CA GLU A 111 9.58 13.37 2.12
C GLU A 111 9.52 12.58 3.43
N VAL A 112 10.58 11.84 3.71
CA VAL A 112 10.81 11.13 4.97
C VAL A 112 12.15 11.56 5.51
N ALA A 113 12.25 11.80 6.82
CA ALA A 113 13.51 12.23 7.40
C ALA A 113 14.65 11.24 7.05
N PRO A 114 15.81 11.74 6.55
CA PRO A 114 16.89 10.88 6.01
C PRO A 114 17.42 9.83 6.99
N ARG A 115 17.32 10.12 8.30
CA ARG A 115 17.75 9.20 9.38
C ARG A 115 17.06 7.83 9.35
N TYR A 116 15.90 7.73 8.70
CA TYR A 116 15.14 6.49 8.64
C TYR A 116 15.54 5.57 7.47
N GLY A 117 16.27 6.08 6.47
CA GLY A 117 16.65 5.29 5.30
C GLY A 117 15.45 4.74 4.51
N VAL A 118 14.34 5.47 4.50
CA VAL A 118 13.09 5.06 3.86
C VAL A 118 12.98 5.74 2.50
N ILE A 119 12.69 4.94 1.47
CA ILE A 119 12.24 5.44 0.17
C ILE A 119 10.72 5.38 0.20
N ALA A 120 10.07 6.53 0.05
CA ALA A 120 8.62 6.61 0.11
C ALA A 120 8.05 7.28 -1.14
N THR A 121 6.98 6.68 -1.68
CA THR A 121 6.29 7.21 -2.87
C THR A 121 4.78 7.19 -2.68
N ARG A 122 4.12 8.09 -3.40
CA ARG A 122 2.68 8.08 -3.58
C ARG A 122 2.35 8.14 -5.06
N ALA A 123 1.47 7.26 -5.52
CA ALA A 123 0.89 7.32 -6.85
C ALA A 123 -0.64 7.33 -6.74
N SER A 124 -1.32 8.03 -7.64
CA SER A 124 -2.78 8.04 -7.69
C SER A 124 -3.27 8.13 -9.12
N GLY A 125 -4.47 7.63 -9.38
CA GLY A 125 -5.11 7.68 -10.69
C GLY A 125 -6.59 7.33 -10.60
N VAL A 126 -7.28 7.47 -11.71
CA VAL A 126 -8.70 7.14 -11.86
C VAL A 126 -8.83 5.89 -12.71
N LEU A 127 -9.55 4.91 -12.21
CA LEU A 127 -9.82 3.65 -12.88
C LEU A 127 -11.32 3.52 -13.20
N HIS A 128 -11.61 2.87 -14.31
CA HIS A 128 -12.96 2.48 -14.69
C HIS A 128 -13.13 0.98 -14.48
N SER A 129 -14.04 0.58 -13.61
CA SER A 129 -14.35 -0.83 -13.31
C SER A 129 -15.84 -1.08 -13.62
N GLY A 130 -16.13 -1.55 -14.84
CA GLY A 130 -17.49 -1.62 -15.37
C GLY A 130 -18.11 -0.23 -15.42
N ASP A 131 -19.28 -0.08 -14.78
CA ASP A 131 -20.00 1.21 -14.71
C ASP A 131 -19.50 2.13 -13.58
N ARG A 132 -18.52 1.69 -12.79
CA ARG A 132 -18.00 2.46 -11.67
C ARG A 132 -16.70 3.17 -12.03
N VAL A 133 -16.62 4.40 -11.58
CA VAL A 133 -15.36 5.18 -11.58
C VAL A 133 -14.82 5.16 -10.16
N VAL A 134 -13.56 4.74 -10.02
CA VAL A 134 -12.90 4.70 -8.72
C VAL A 134 -11.60 5.50 -8.78
N ARG A 135 -11.27 6.17 -7.68
CA ARG A 135 -9.96 6.74 -7.46
C ARG A 135 -9.12 5.74 -6.67
N SER A 136 -7.95 5.44 -7.19
CA SER A 136 -6.97 4.59 -6.53
C SER A 136 -5.77 5.41 -6.10
N GLN A 137 -5.28 5.16 -4.88
CA GLN A 137 -4.10 5.80 -4.33
C GLN A 137 -3.20 4.70 -3.74
N PHE A 138 -1.93 4.74 -4.11
CA PHE A 138 -0.92 3.80 -3.65
C PHE A 138 0.15 4.54 -2.87
N HIS A 139 0.51 4.00 -1.70
CA HIS A 139 1.67 4.41 -0.95
C HIS A 139 2.64 3.25 -0.85
N HIS A 140 3.89 3.50 -1.14
CA HIS A 140 4.95 2.52 -1.01
C HIS A 140 6.01 3.06 -0.06
N TYR A 141 6.44 2.21 0.87
CA TYR A 141 7.54 2.51 1.77
C TYR A 141 8.54 1.35 1.70
N VAL A 142 9.73 1.65 1.23
CA VAL A 142 10.83 0.69 1.19
C VAL A 142 11.83 1.08 2.26
N VAL A 143 12.08 0.19 3.21
CA VAL A 143 13.08 0.34 4.26
C VAL A 143 14.25 -0.54 3.91
N ASN A 144 15.39 0.05 3.60
CA ASN A 144 16.63 -0.68 3.32
C ASN A 144 17.47 -0.83 4.58
N THR A 145 18.03 -2.03 4.79
CA THR A 145 19.05 -2.30 5.79
C THR A 145 20.21 -3.07 5.15
N ASN A 146 21.35 -3.18 5.84
CA ASN A 146 22.51 -3.93 5.34
C ASN A 146 22.25 -5.43 5.13
N ALA A 147 21.18 -5.97 5.72
CA ALA A 147 20.82 -7.40 5.68
C ALA A 147 19.50 -7.68 4.93
N GLY A 148 19.06 -6.75 4.09
CA GLY A 148 17.77 -6.77 3.44
C GLY A 148 16.88 -5.61 3.88
N GLY A 149 15.57 -5.78 3.83
CA GLY A 149 14.66 -4.69 4.15
C GLY A 149 13.21 -5.11 4.30
N ALA A 150 12.35 -4.12 4.13
CA ALA A 150 10.91 -4.29 4.09
C ALA A 150 10.30 -3.45 2.96
N LEU A 151 9.25 -3.97 2.36
CA LEU A 151 8.33 -3.23 1.50
C LEU A 151 6.96 -3.21 2.17
N ILE A 152 6.36 -2.02 2.24
CA ILE A 152 4.99 -1.81 2.66
C ILE A 152 4.25 -1.18 1.48
N GLU A 153 3.20 -1.84 1.03
CA GLU A 153 2.31 -1.34 -0.02
C GLU A 153 0.91 -1.12 0.57
N GLN A 154 0.44 0.12 0.54
CA GLN A 154 -0.93 0.47 0.87
C GLN A 154 -1.65 0.91 -0.40
N ALA A 155 -2.73 0.23 -0.75
CA ALA A 155 -3.64 0.64 -1.81
C ALA A 155 -4.96 1.07 -1.20
N ILE A 156 -5.42 2.27 -1.52
CA ILE A 156 -6.71 2.80 -1.10
C ILE A 156 -7.53 3.06 -2.36
N VAL A 157 -8.71 2.43 -2.44
CA VAL A 157 -9.61 2.54 -3.59
C VAL A 157 -10.96 3.07 -3.10
N ILE A 158 -11.44 4.15 -3.70
CA ILE A 158 -12.66 4.84 -3.30
C ILE A 158 -13.53 5.13 -4.52
N GLY A 159 -14.84 4.93 -4.41
CA GLY A 159 -15.79 5.39 -5.41
C GLY A 159 -15.62 6.90 -5.66
N ALA A 160 -15.56 7.31 -6.92
CA ALA A 160 -15.28 8.71 -7.26
C ALA A 160 -16.31 9.67 -6.65
N GLU A 161 -17.55 9.23 -6.52
CA GLU A 161 -18.66 9.96 -5.90
C GLU A 161 -18.49 10.16 -4.38
N MET A 162 -17.64 9.34 -3.75
CA MET A 162 -17.42 9.32 -2.30
C MET A 162 -16.15 10.08 -1.86
N LEU A 163 -15.36 10.59 -2.80
CA LEU A 163 -14.05 11.19 -2.50
C LEU A 163 -14.12 12.28 -1.44
N SER A 164 -15.03 13.24 -1.59
CA SER A 164 -15.16 14.34 -0.64
C SER A 164 -15.65 13.91 0.73
N ALA A 165 -16.48 12.87 0.80
CA ALA A 165 -17.02 12.33 2.05
C ALA A 165 -15.99 11.52 2.83
N LEU A 166 -15.05 10.88 2.14
CA LEU A 166 -14.06 9.98 2.74
C LEU A 166 -12.65 10.58 2.85
N ASP A 167 -12.43 11.82 2.39
CA ASP A 167 -11.10 12.43 2.32
C ASP A 167 -10.39 12.45 3.69
N SER A 168 -11.08 12.82 4.76
CA SER A 168 -10.48 12.83 6.10
C SER A 168 -10.15 11.43 6.61
N GLU A 169 -10.98 10.42 6.32
CA GLU A 169 -10.75 9.04 6.71
C GLU A 169 -9.56 8.44 5.94
N VAL A 170 -9.42 8.78 4.64
CA VAL A 170 -8.28 8.38 3.81
C VAL A 170 -6.97 8.98 4.32
N ASN A 171 -6.99 10.26 4.66
CA ASN A 171 -5.83 10.93 5.24
C ASN A 171 -5.46 10.28 6.59
N GLU A 172 -6.44 9.95 7.45
CA GLU A 172 -6.21 9.27 8.71
C GLU A 172 -5.57 7.88 8.51
N LEU A 173 -6.05 7.07 7.53
CA LEU A 173 -5.44 5.78 7.19
C LEU A 173 -3.96 5.92 6.81
N THR A 174 -3.66 6.90 5.96
CA THR A 174 -2.30 7.16 5.48
C THR A 174 -1.38 7.63 6.61
N GLU A 175 -1.85 8.57 7.43
CA GLU A 175 -1.09 9.10 8.56
C GLU A 175 -0.84 8.04 9.63
N ASN A 176 -1.83 7.20 9.94
CA ASN A 176 -1.69 6.11 10.90
C ASN A 176 -0.66 5.09 10.43
N LEU A 177 -0.66 4.74 9.14
CA LEU A 177 0.37 3.86 8.57
C LEU A 177 1.76 4.48 8.68
N TYR A 178 1.90 5.73 8.25
CA TYR A 178 3.19 6.43 8.29
C TYR A 178 3.72 6.56 9.73
N ARG A 179 2.90 6.94 10.68
CA ARG A 179 3.26 7.05 12.10
C ARG A 179 3.68 5.70 12.69
N SER A 180 2.92 4.64 12.38
CA SER A 180 3.24 3.28 12.81
C SER A 180 4.56 2.78 12.25
N LEU A 181 4.85 3.07 10.96
CA LEU A 181 6.14 2.77 10.33
C LEU A 181 7.30 3.46 11.07
N LEU A 182 7.22 4.76 11.31
CA LEU A 182 8.27 5.49 12.02
C LEU A 182 8.49 4.93 13.43
N THR A 183 7.42 4.62 14.15
CA THR A 183 7.48 3.98 15.47
C THR A 183 8.19 2.62 15.40
N SER A 184 7.92 1.83 14.37
CA SER A 184 8.58 0.54 14.15
C SER A 184 10.08 0.70 13.94
N ILE A 185 10.49 1.66 13.12
CA ILE A 185 11.91 1.94 12.84
C ILE A 185 12.62 2.43 14.09
N ASP A 186 12.03 3.34 14.85
CA ASP A 186 12.62 3.87 16.10
C ASP A 186 12.78 2.77 17.17
N ARG A 187 11.90 1.75 17.19
CA ARG A 187 11.99 0.60 18.12
C ARG A 187 13.00 -0.48 17.67
N ALA A 188 13.38 -0.51 16.40
CA ALA A 188 14.25 -1.56 15.85
C ALA A 188 15.65 -1.67 16.51
N PRO A 189 16.35 -0.58 16.89
CA PRO A 189 17.65 -0.65 17.59
C PRO A 189 17.56 -1.31 18.96
N GLN A 190 16.46 -1.12 19.68
CA GLN A 190 16.26 -1.65 21.04
C GLN A 190 16.13 -3.18 21.07
N ARG A 191 15.65 -3.80 19.99
CA ARG A 191 15.49 -5.27 19.88
C ARG A 191 16.80 -6.01 19.59
N ARG A 192 17.88 -5.31 19.16
CA ARG A 192 19.22 -5.89 18.91
C ARG A 192 20.08 -5.93 20.15
N GLN A 193 19.65 -5.32 21.26
CA GLN A 193 20.41 -5.23 22.52
C GLN A 193 19.79 -6.11 23.63
N ALA A 194 18.66 -6.77 23.38
CA ALA A 194 18.02 -7.72 24.28
C ALA A 194 18.19 -9.16 23.77
#